data_f32b5d9a7d1f2fd54653cb34fa265d82
#
_entry.id   f32b5d9a7d1f2fd54653cb34fa265d82
#
_cell.length_a   1.000
_cell.length_b   1.000
_cell.length_c   1.000
_cell.angle_alpha   90.00
_cell.angle_beta   90.00
_cell.angle_gamma   90.00
#
_symmetry.space_group_name_H-M   'P 1'
#
loop_
_entity.id
_entity.type
_entity.pdbx_description
1 polymer ?
#
loop_
_entity_poly.entity_id
_entity_poly.type
_entity_poly.pdbx_seq_one_letter_code
_entity_poly.pdbx_strand_id
1 'polypeptide(L)'
;MIAVPTLVLALVCLLRVKRNGWWIPVGLLLSVGGDLCGTLGAFKPQMGLFALALACYIADFAPYGKLTKERVRPLVVAFLAFCTAFGFLASHIPSTIEAATVGFYAVVLLSMLSATIIQHRAQWGWEVAAALLFVLSDGLIG
;
A
#
# COMPACT_ATOMS: atom_id res chain seq x y z
N MET A 1 3.11 10.95 -16.85
CA MET A 1 4.41 11.22 -16.16
C MET A 1 4.47 10.74 -14.69
N ILE A 2 3.44 10.06 -14.19
CA ILE A 2 3.34 9.61 -12.78
C ILE A 2 4.30 8.44 -12.48
N ALA A 3 4.52 7.54 -13.44
CA ALA A 3 5.36 6.35 -13.28
C ALA A 3 6.88 6.62 -13.17
N VAL A 4 7.37 7.79 -13.54
CA VAL A 4 8.82 8.08 -13.58
C VAL A 4 9.47 8.11 -12.19
N PRO A 5 8.92 8.80 -11.19
CA PRO A 5 9.48 8.77 -9.84
C PRO A 5 9.51 7.37 -9.22
N THR A 6 8.44 6.61 -9.41
CA THR A 6 8.31 5.22 -8.92
C THR A 6 9.33 4.30 -9.60
N LEU A 7 9.56 4.47 -10.91
CA LEU A 7 10.57 3.72 -11.65
C LEU A 7 12.00 4.03 -11.17
N VAL A 8 12.32 5.31 -10.98
CA VAL A 8 13.63 5.73 -10.46
C VAL A 8 13.86 5.13 -9.08
N LEU A 9 12.85 5.17 -8.20
CA LEU A 9 12.92 4.59 -6.86
C LEU A 9 13.11 3.06 -6.93
N ALA A 10 12.39 2.37 -7.82
CA ALA A 10 12.54 0.94 -8.04
C ALA A 10 13.96 0.57 -8.47
N LEU A 11 14.55 1.32 -9.41
CA LEU A 11 15.91 1.10 -9.89
C LEU A 11 16.95 1.35 -8.78
N VAL A 12 16.80 2.42 -8.00
CA VAL A 12 17.69 2.70 -6.85
C VAL A 12 17.59 1.59 -5.82
N CYS A 13 16.39 1.09 -5.52
CA CYS A 13 16.18 -0.02 -4.61
C CYS A 13 16.83 -1.31 -5.13
N LEU A 14 16.68 -1.62 -6.42
CA LEU A 14 17.31 -2.79 -7.07
C LEU A 14 18.84 -2.75 -6.96
N LEU A 15 19.45 -1.58 -7.15
CA LEU A 15 20.90 -1.40 -7.05
C LEU A 15 21.43 -1.53 -5.60
N ARG A 16 20.57 -1.33 -4.60
CA ARG A 16 20.93 -1.37 -3.18
C ARG A 16 20.43 -2.62 -2.46
N VAL A 17 19.71 -3.50 -3.14
CA VAL A 17 19.17 -4.72 -2.54
C VAL A 17 20.27 -5.60 -1.99
N LYS A 18 20.22 -5.88 -0.69
CA LYS A 18 20.92 -6.98 -0.04
C LYS A 18 20.06 -8.26 -0.18
N ARG A 19 20.73 -9.41 -0.20
CA ARG A 19 20.21 -10.75 -0.52
C ARG A 19 18.79 -11.14 0.01
N ASN A 20 18.24 -10.44 0.99
CA ASN A 20 16.93 -10.76 1.61
C ASN A 20 15.83 -9.69 1.42
N GLY A 21 16.04 -8.68 0.60
CA GLY A 21 15.10 -7.55 0.48
C GLY A 21 14.44 -7.39 -0.90
N TRP A 22 14.21 -8.49 -1.63
CA TRP A 22 13.67 -8.44 -3.00
C TRP A 22 12.19 -8.03 -3.10
N TRP A 23 11.43 -8.15 -2.01
CA TRP A 23 9.99 -7.86 -2.04
C TRP A 23 9.69 -6.38 -2.30
N ILE A 24 10.48 -5.46 -1.74
CA ILE A 24 10.27 -4.02 -1.96
C ILE A 24 10.52 -3.61 -3.42
N PRO A 25 11.68 -3.96 -4.07
CA PRO A 25 11.88 -3.67 -5.48
C PRO A 25 10.82 -4.29 -6.39
N VAL A 26 10.40 -5.53 -6.13
CA VAL A 26 9.35 -6.19 -6.91
C VAL A 26 8.03 -5.43 -6.74
N GLY A 27 7.65 -5.05 -5.52
CA GLY A 27 6.46 -4.25 -5.26
C GLY A 27 6.51 -2.90 -5.99
N LEU A 28 7.66 -2.20 -5.99
CA LEU A 28 7.83 -0.95 -6.72
C LEU A 28 7.69 -1.12 -8.23
N LEU A 29 8.23 -2.19 -8.83
CA LEU A 29 8.06 -2.49 -10.25
C LEU A 29 6.60 -2.78 -10.61
N LEU A 30 5.87 -3.50 -9.76
CA LEU A 30 4.44 -3.72 -9.92
C LEU A 30 3.65 -2.40 -9.81
N SER A 31 4.04 -1.50 -8.91
CA SER A 31 3.45 -0.16 -8.81
C SER A 31 3.68 0.66 -10.08
N VAL A 32 4.88 0.60 -10.69
CA VAL A 32 5.13 1.22 -12.00
C VAL A 32 4.18 0.69 -13.07
N GLY A 33 3.97 -0.65 -13.09
CA GLY A 33 3.00 -1.27 -14.00
C GLY A 33 1.58 -0.76 -13.75
N GLY A 34 1.18 -0.60 -12.49
CA GLY A 34 -0.09 -0.02 -12.08
C GLY A 34 -0.26 1.41 -12.59
N ASP A 35 0.75 2.27 -12.38
CA ASP A 35 0.77 3.65 -12.87
C ASP A 35 0.61 3.72 -14.39
N LEU A 36 1.28 2.82 -15.14
CA LEU A 36 1.14 2.73 -16.60
C LEU A 36 -0.27 2.31 -17.00
N CYS A 37 -0.85 1.31 -16.35
CA CYS A 37 -2.23 0.91 -16.60
C CYS A 37 -3.22 2.04 -16.32
N GLY A 38 -2.99 2.82 -15.26
CA GLY A 38 -3.79 4.01 -14.93
C GLY A 38 -3.73 5.08 -16.01
N THR A 39 -2.54 5.36 -16.57
CA THR A 39 -2.39 6.33 -17.67
C THR A 39 -3.08 5.87 -18.97
N LEU A 40 -3.28 4.58 -19.13
CA LEU A 40 -4.00 3.97 -20.27
C LEU A 40 -5.52 3.83 -20.00
N GLY A 41 -6.00 4.29 -18.86
CA GLY A 41 -7.41 4.16 -18.46
C GLY A 41 -7.84 2.73 -18.11
N ALA A 42 -6.88 1.82 -17.91
CA ALA A 42 -7.13 0.42 -17.58
C ALA A 42 -7.24 0.23 -16.05
N PHE A 43 -8.36 0.67 -15.46
CA PHE A 43 -8.57 0.71 -14.01
C PHE A 43 -8.46 -0.65 -13.33
N LYS A 44 -9.07 -1.71 -13.88
CA LYS A 44 -9.04 -3.06 -13.27
C LYS A 44 -7.63 -3.64 -13.19
N PRO A 45 -6.81 -3.66 -14.28
CA PRO A 45 -5.42 -4.08 -14.20
C PRO A 45 -4.58 -3.21 -13.25
N GLN A 46 -4.82 -1.90 -13.23
CA GLN A 46 -4.16 -0.97 -12.30
C GLN A 46 -4.35 -1.42 -10.85
N MET A 47 -5.60 -1.62 -10.42
CA MET A 47 -5.90 -2.08 -9.06
C MET A 47 -5.28 -3.44 -8.74
N GLY A 48 -5.30 -4.38 -9.69
CA GLY A 48 -4.68 -5.69 -9.53
C GLY A 48 -3.17 -5.61 -9.29
N LEU A 49 -2.47 -4.78 -10.08
CA LEU A 49 -1.03 -4.58 -9.94
C LEU A 49 -0.66 -3.89 -8.62
N PHE A 50 -1.43 -2.88 -8.20
CA PHE A 50 -1.22 -2.25 -6.89
C PHE A 50 -1.50 -3.21 -5.74
N ALA A 51 -2.56 -4.04 -5.82
CA ALA A 51 -2.83 -5.06 -4.80
C ALA A 51 -1.66 -6.05 -4.68
N LEU A 52 -1.07 -6.49 -5.79
CA LEU A 52 0.12 -7.34 -5.80
C LEU A 52 1.35 -6.63 -5.23
N ALA A 53 1.55 -5.35 -5.54
CA ALA A 53 2.62 -4.55 -4.97
C ALA A 53 2.49 -4.46 -3.44
N LEU A 54 1.28 -4.19 -2.94
CA LEU A 54 0.99 -4.15 -1.50
C LEU A 54 1.23 -5.51 -0.83
N ALA A 55 0.87 -6.61 -1.48
CA ALA A 55 1.16 -7.95 -0.99
C ALA A 55 2.68 -8.19 -0.85
N CYS A 56 3.50 -7.70 -1.80
CA CYS A 56 4.96 -7.74 -1.70
C CYS A 56 5.47 -6.95 -0.49
N TYR A 57 4.91 -5.76 -0.22
CA TYR A 57 5.30 -4.97 0.95
C TYR A 57 4.89 -5.65 2.25
N ILE A 58 3.70 -6.25 2.32
CA ILE A 58 3.26 -7.05 3.46
C ILE A 58 4.24 -8.23 3.69
N ALA A 59 4.63 -8.93 2.64
CA ALA A 59 5.56 -10.05 2.73
C ALA A 59 6.95 -9.61 3.26
N ASP A 60 7.40 -8.40 2.94
CA ASP A 60 8.65 -7.84 3.45
C ASP A 60 8.55 -7.43 4.93
N PHE A 61 7.41 -6.88 5.35
CA PHE A 61 7.22 -6.34 6.71
C PHE A 61 6.76 -7.39 7.72
N ALA A 62 5.94 -8.35 7.31
CA ALA A 62 5.33 -9.34 8.21
C ALA A 62 6.32 -10.13 9.09
N PRO A 63 7.50 -10.57 8.58
CA PRO A 63 8.48 -11.29 9.41
C PRO A 63 9.03 -10.48 10.60
N TYR A 64 8.95 -9.16 10.53
CA TYR A 64 9.43 -8.24 11.57
C TYR A 64 8.30 -7.74 12.48
N GLY A 65 7.08 -8.18 12.23
CA GLY A 65 5.89 -7.78 12.97
C GLY A 65 5.88 -8.39 14.37
N LYS A 66 5.71 -7.54 15.41
CA LYS A 66 5.40 -7.94 16.78
C LYS A 66 4.37 -7.00 17.34
N LEU A 67 3.23 -7.53 17.76
CA LEU A 67 2.19 -6.73 18.39
C LEU A 67 2.60 -6.41 19.83
N THR A 68 2.98 -5.17 20.07
CA THR A 68 3.27 -4.64 21.42
C THR A 68 2.18 -3.67 21.84
N LYS A 69 2.00 -3.46 23.16
CA LYS A 69 1.00 -2.53 23.69
C LYS A 69 1.14 -1.11 23.12
N GLU A 70 2.37 -0.69 22.81
CA GLU A 70 2.66 0.61 22.21
C GLU A 70 2.16 0.73 20.78
N ARG A 71 2.11 -0.39 20.03
CA ARG A 71 1.68 -0.44 18.64
C ARG A 71 0.16 -0.61 18.48
N VAL A 72 -0.52 -1.05 19.52
CA VAL A 72 -1.99 -1.21 19.49
C VAL A 72 -2.69 0.13 19.30
N ARG A 73 -2.23 1.21 19.95
CA ARG A 73 -2.86 2.52 19.82
C ARG A 73 -2.83 3.05 18.36
N PRO A 74 -1.66 3.19 17.71
CA PRO A 74 -1.63 3.65 16.32
C PRO A 74 -2.37 2.70 15.37
N LEU A 75 -2.37 1.40 15.64
CA LEU A 75 -3.10 0.42 14.84
C LEU A 75 -4.62 0.65 14.92
N VAL A 76 -5.17 0.84 16.14
CA VAL A 76 -6.59 1.12 16.32
C VAL A 76 -6.99 2.44 15.69
N VAL A 77 -6.18 3.49 15.83
CA VAL A 77 -6.43 4.80 15.20
C VAL A 77 -6.44 4.66 13.68
N ALA A 78 -5.46 3.97 13.10
CA ALA A 78 -5.39 3.74 11.67
C ALA A 78 -6.61 2.95 11.17
N PHE A 79 -7.01 1.91 11.90
CA PHE A 79 -8.19 1.10 11.58
C PHE A 79 -9.48 1.93 11.59
N LEU A 80 -9.71 2.72 12.65
CA LEU A 80 -10.91 3.56 12.76
C LEU A 80 -10.95 4.64 11.68
N ALA A 81 -9.83 5.33 11.45
CA ALA A 81 -9.73 6.33 10.39
C ALA A 81 -10.01 5.72 9.02
N PHE A 82 -9.46 4.54 8.76
CA PHE A 82 -9.65 3.81 7.51
C PHE A 82 -11.10 3.36 7.31
N CYS A 83 -11.73 2.77 8.34
CA CYS A 83 -13.14 2.37 8.30
C CYS A 83 -14.07 3.57 8.05
N THR A 84 -13.76 4.72 8.66
CA THR A 84 -14.54 5.95 8.46
C THR A 84 -14.42 6.46 7.03
N ALA A 85 -13.19 6.55 6.51
CA ALA A 85 -12.93 6.99 5.15
C ALA A 85 -13.55 6.04 4.12
N PHE A 86 -13.38 4.73 4.32
CA PHE A 86 -13.95 3.72 3.42
C PHE A 86 -15.48 3.70 3.48
N GLY A 87 -16.08 3.81 4.66
CA GLY A 87 -17.54 3.89 4.81
C GLY A 87 -18.13 5.11 4.10
N PHE A 88 -17.45 6.26 4.17
CA PHE A 88 -17.83 7.45 3.42
C PHE A 88 -17.70 7.22 1.91
N LEU A 89 -16.60 6.68 1.43
CA LEU A 89 -16.38 6.40 0.01
C LEU A 89 -17.41 5.39 -0.53
N ALA A 90 -17.61 4.28 0.17
CA ALA A 90 -18.54 3.22 -0.23
C ALA A 90 -19.99 3.73 -0.37
N SER A 91 -20.39 4.71 0.43
CA SER A 91 -21.74 5.31 0.34
C SER A 91 -21.96 6.10 -0.95
N HIS A 92 -20.90 6.45 -1.68
CA HIS A 92 -20.97 7.22 -2.94
C HIS A 92 -20.76 6.36 -4.19
N ILE A 93 -20.46 5.06 -4.04
CA ILE A 93 -20.26 4.14 -5.17
C ILE A 93 -21.60 3.50 -5.54
N PRO A 94 -22.13 3.76 -6.76
CA PRO A 94 -23.46 3.27 -7.15
C PRO A 94 -23.49 1.79 -7.51
N SER A 95 -22.34 1.19 -7.87
CA SER A 95 -22.24 -0.19 -8.34
C SER A 95 -21.72 -1.11 -7.24
N THR A 96 -22.47 -2.17 -6.92
CA THR A 96 -22.05 -3.19 -5.94
C THR A 96 -20.74 -3.89 -6.31
N ILE A 97 -20.51 -4.11 -7.61
CA ILE A 97 -19.28 -4.76 -8.10
C ILE A 97 -18.07 -3.83 -7.90
N GLU A 98 -18.23 -2.55 -8.19
CA GLU A 98 -17.19 -1.55 -7.97
C GLU A 98 -16.91 -1.38 -6.48
N ALA A 99 -17.96 -1.28 -5.66
CA ALA A 99 -17.83 -1.21 -4.20
C ALA A 99 -17.09 -2.43 -3.63
N ALA A 100 -17.39 -3.65 -4.12
CA ALA A 100 -16.68 -4.86 -3.71
C ALA A 100 -15.19 -4.84 -4.13
N THR A 101 -14.89 -4.36 -5.34
CA THR A 101 -13.51 -4.25 -5.84
C THR A 101 -12.70 -3.24 -5.03
N VAL A 102 -13.28 -2.06 -4.78
CA VAL A 102 -12.66 -1.03 -3.94
C VAL A 102 -12.52 -1.52 -2.50
N GLY A 103 -13.52 -2.26 -1.98
CA GLY A 103 -13.47 -2.87 -0.65
C GLY A 103 -12.34 -3.89 -0.50
N PHE A 104 -12.14 -4.76 -1.49
CA PHE A 104 -11.03 -5.70 -1.49
C PHE A 104 -9.67 -4.96 -1.47
N TYR A 105 -9.52 -3.96 -2.34
CA TYR A 105 -8.32 -3.14 -2.39
C TYR A 105 -8.07 -2.40 -1.07
N ALA A 106 -9.11 -1.85 -0.48
CA ALA A 106 -9.07 -1.19 0.82
C ALA A 106 -8.57 -2.11 1.94
N VAL A 107 -9.02 -3.38 1.97
CA VAL A 107 -8.54 -4.39 2.93
C VAL A 107 -7.04 -4.67 2.75
N VAL A 108 -6.56 -4.76 1.50
CA VAL A 108 -5.13 -4.97 1.22
C VAL A 108 -4.29 -3.77 1.67
N LEU A 109 -4.77 -2.54 1.42
CA LEU A 109 -4.14 -1.30 1.91
C LEU A 109 -4.03 -1.27 3.44
N LEU A 110 -5.14 -1.58 4.14
CA LEU A 110 -5.16 -1.62 5.59
C LEU A 110 -4.21 -2.70 6.15
N SER A 111 -4.13 -3.84 5.47
CA SER A 111 -3.21 -4.93 5.84
C SER A 111 -1.75 -4.50 5.72
N MET A 112 -1.39 -3.79 4.64
CA MET A 112 -0.05 -3.24 4.44
C MET A 112 0.28 -2.19 5.51
N LEU A 113 -0.63 -1.24 5.76
CA LEU A 113 -0.43 -0.22 6.79
C LEU A 113 -0.28 -0.85 8.18
N SER A 114 -1.09 -1.87 8.49
CA SER A 114 -1.00 -2.62 9.74
C SER A 114 0.35 -3.33 9.88
N ALA A 115 0.81 -4.02 8.83
CA ALA A 115 2.11 -4.68 8.81
C ALA A 115 3.25 -3.68 9.04
N THR A 116 3.16 -2.49 8.44
CA THR A 116 4.15 -1.42 8.62
C THR A 116 4.13 -0.85 10.04
N ILE A 117 2.97 -0.74 10.68
CA ILE A 117 2.85 -0.22 12.05
C ILE A 117 3.44 -1.21 13.07
N ILE A 118 3.19 -2.52 12.91
CA ILE A 118 3.60 -3.54 13.88
C ILE A 118 5.06 -3.99 13.73
N GLN A 119 5.74 -3.66 12.65
CA GLN A 119 7.14 -4.03 12.46
C GLN A 119 8.09 -3.31 13.42
N HIS A 120 9.25 -3.93 13.71
CA HIS A 120 10.27 -3.42 14.63
C HIS A 120 11.62 -3.19 13.92
N ARG A 121 11.60 -2.55 12.75
CA ARG A 121 12.82 -2.14 12.05
C ARG A 121 13.35 -0.81 12.60
N ALA A 122 14.63 -0.56 12.44
CA ALA A 122 15.27 0.68 12.87
C ALA A 122 14.73 1.95 12.19
N GLN A 123 14.19 1.80 10.97
CA GLN A 123 13.65 2.90 10.17
C GLN A 123 12.12 2.99 10.24
N TRP A 124 11.49 2.38 11.23
CA TRP A 124 10.04 2.28 11.38
C TRP A 124 9.28 3.60 11.13
N GLY A 125 9.76 4.71 11.67
CA GLY A 125 9.08 6.01 11.54
C GLY A 125 8.97 6.46 10.09
N TRP A 126 10.02 6.31 9.29
CA TRP A 126 10.02 6.65 7.86
C TRP A 126 9.16 5.71 7.04
N GLU A 127 9.15 4.42 7.37
CA GLU A 127 8.36 3.41 6.69
C GLU A 127 6.85 3.61 6.94
N VAL A 128 6.46 3.95 8.18
CA VAL A 128 5.07 4.33 8.50
C VAL A 128 4.67 5.63 7.79
N ALA A 129 5.53 6.65 7.78
CA ALA A 129 5.26 7.89 7.06
C ALA A 129 5.07 7.64 5.55
N ALA A 130 5.90 6.80 4.94
CA ALA A 130 5.77 6.43 3.53
C ALA A 130 4.47 5.66 3.26
N ALA A 131 4.11 4.71 4.12
CA ALA A 131 2.85 3.96 4.01
C ALA A 131 1.62 4.88 4.14
N LEU A 132 1.64 5.84 5.07
CA LEU A 132 0.56 6.82 5.21
C LEU A 132 0.45 7.74 3.99
N LEU A 133 1.57 8.23 3.46
CA LEU A 133 1.59 9.05 2.25
C LEU A 133 1.05 8.26 1.04
N PHE A 134 1.37 6.97 0.95
CA PHE A 134 0.85 6.09 -0.08
C PHE A 134 -0.68 5.96 0.02
N VAL A 135 -1.20 5.64 1.21
CA VAL A 135 -2.65 5.53 1.46
C VAL A 135 -3.39 6.84 1.16
N LEU A 136 -2.81 7.99 1.55
CA LEU A 136 -3.39 9.31 1.28
C LEU A 136 -3.38 9.62 -0.23
N SER A 137 -2.28 9.31 -0.92
CA SER A 137 -2.18 9.49 -2.37
C SER A 137 -3.24 8.68 -3.12
N ASP A 138 -3.41 7.42 -2.76
CA ASP A 138 -4.43 6.55 -3.35
C ASP A 138 -5.85 7.05 -3.10
N GLY A 139 -6.12 7.54 -1.89
CA GLY A 139 -7.43 8.10 -1.53
C GLY A 139 -7.77 9.42 -2.25
N LEU A 140 -6.77 10.14 -2.77
CA LEU A 140 -6.97 11.39 -3.53
C LEU A 140 -7.15 11.16 -5.03
N ILE A 141 -6.75 10.00 -5.55
CA ILE A 141 -6.82 9.67 -6.98
C ILE A 141 -8.14 8.95 -7.31
N GLY A 142 -8.78 8.32 -6.35
CA GLY A 142 -10.08 7.64 -6.47
C GLY A 142 -11.23 8.59 -6.29
#